data_6524878dcbe2a39aae0db6f49c1bf096
#
_entry.id   6524878dcbe2a39aae0db6f49c1bf096
#
_cell.length_a   1.000
_cell.length_b   1.000
_cell.length_c   1.000
_cell.angle_alpha   90.00
_cell.angle_beta   90.00
_cell.angle_gamma   90.00
#
_symmetry.space_group_name_H-M   'P 1'
#
loop_
_entity.id
_entity.type
_entity.pdbx_description
1 polymer ?
#
loop_
_entity_poly.entity_id
_entity_poly.type
_entity_poly.pdbx_seq_one_letter_code
_entity_poly.pdbx_strand_id
1 'polypeptide(L)'
;MDRLRQRADFLAVANGARANFSAFTVQSRRRDDQGPIRVGFTLTKKNGTATERNRIRRRLRELVKRLDAISMRPHHDYVLVGRRDALTRDFAAMLEDLRSAMRRLDRQPPKLRDTRRNPNDETVKR
;
A
#
# COMPACT_ATOMS: atom_id res chain seq x y z
N MET A 1 5.32 9.03 11.78
CA MET A 1 4.78 7.92 10.97
C MET A 1 5.04 6.62 11.71
N ASP A 2 4.03 5.80 11.82
CA ASP A 2 4.11 4.57 12.60
C ASP A 2 4.16 3.35 11.68
N ARG A 3 4.39 2.17 12.26
CA ARG A 3 4.50 0.94 11.49
C ARG A 3 3.28 0.05 11.72
N LEU A 4 2.74 -0.49 10.63
CA LEU A 4 1.72 -1.52 10.73
C LEU A 4 2.34 -2.84 11.16
N ARG A 5 1.74 -3.52 12.13
CA ARG A 5 2.28 -4.76 12.67
C ARG A 5 1.28 -5.89 12.76
N GLN A 6 0.00 -5.56 12.91
CA GLN A 6 -1.03 -6.57 13.14
C GLN A 6 -1.58 -7.11 11.82
N ARG A 7 -1.76 -8.42 11.76
CA ARG A 7 -2.33 -9.04 10.56
C ARG A 7 -3.70 -8.47 10.22
N ALA A 8 -4.52 -8.21 11.23
CA ALA A 8 -5.85 -7.66 11.02
C ALA A 8 -5.79 -6.30 10.32
N ASP A 9 -4.80 -5.48 10.67
CA ASP A 9 -4.63 -4.17 10.03
C ASP A 9 -4.26 -4.32 8.57
N PHE A 10 -3.37 -5.26 8.24
CA PHE A 10 -3.00 -5.51 6.85
C PHE A 10 -4.20 -5.97 6.03
N LEU A 11 -5.02 -6.85 6.60
CA LEU A 11 -6.22 -7.33 5.91
C LEU A 11 -7.22 -6.20 5.69
N ALA A 12 -7.38 -5.32 6.67
CA ALA A 12 -8.28 -4.19 6.55
C ALA A 12 -7.82 -3.25 5.43
N VAL A 13 -6.52 -2.97 5.35
CA VAL A 13 -5.98 -2.11 4.29
C VAL A 13 -6.14 -2.76 2.92
N ALA A 14 -5.99 -4.07 2.84
CA ALA A 14 -6.12 -4.78 1.57
C ALA A 14 -7.52 -4.64 0.98
N ASN A 15 -8.52 -4.37 1.81
CA ASN A 15 -9.89 -4.15 1.36
C ASN A 15 -10.18 -2.68 1.01
N GLY A 16 -9.20 -1.82 1.13
CA GLY A 16 -9.36 -0.40 0.82
C GLY A 16 -9.02 -0.07 -0.63
N ALA A 17 -8.65 1.17 -0.87
CA ALA A 17 -8.26 1.63 -2.19
C ALA A 17 -6.87 1.08 -2.56
N ARG A 18 -6.58 1.01 -3.86
CA ARG A 18 -5.27 0.53 -4.31
C ARG A 18 -4.85 1.18 -5.62
N ALA A 19 -3.55 1.24 -5.81
CA ALA A 19 -2.93 1.69 -7.05
C ALA A 19 -1.81 0.71 -7.40
N ASN A 20 -1.89 0.13 -8.60
CA ASN A 20 -0.97 -0.93 -9.03
C ASN A 20 0.14 -0.36 -9.92
N PHE A 21 1.37 -0.77 -9.63
CA PHE A 21 2.54 -0.44 -10.44
C PHE A 21 3.40 -1.69 -10.61
N SER A 22 4.37 -1.65 -11.51
CA SER A 22 5.16 -2.84 -11.81
C SER A 22 6.01 -3.28 -10.62
N ALA A 23 6.55 -2.35 -9.86
CA ALA A 23 7.42 -2.65 -8.73
C ALA A 23 6.68 -2.89 -7.43
N PHE A 24 5.46 -2.39 -7.31
CA PHE A 24 4.67 -2.52 -6.09
C PHE A 24 3.22 -2.12 -6.33
N THR A 25 2.38 -2.51 -5.38
CA THR A 25 1.02 -2.02 -5.29
C THR A 25 0.92 -1.24 -3.99
N VAL A 26 0.28 -0.08 -4.00
CA VAL A 26 0.02 0.69 -2.79
C VAL A 26 -1.44 0.52 -2.43
N GLN A 27 -1.70 0.12 -1.20
CA GLN A 27 -3.05 0.00 -0.66
C GLN A 27 -3.22 1.04 0.43
N SER A 28 -4.41 1.58 0.58
CA SER A 28 -4.66 2.55 1.63
C SER A 28 -6.03 2.37 2.24
N ARG A 29 -6.17 2.79 3.48
CA ARG A 29 -7.43 2.74 4.22
C ARG A 29 -7.47 3.91 5.18
N ARG A 30 -8.60 4.63 5.18
CA ARG A 30 -8.83 5.66 6.18
C ARG A 30 -9.29 5.00 7.47
N ARG A 31 -8.70 5.42 8.59
CA ARG A 31 -9.14 4.95 9.91
C ARG A 31 -10.10 5.95 10.51
N ASP A 32 -10.88 5.47 11.49
CA ASP A 32 -11.85 6.30 12.20
C ASP A 32 -11.28 6.92 13.47
N ASP A 33 -9.96 6.85 13.66
CA ASP A 33 -9.33 7.38 14.87
C ASP A 33 -8.45 8.58 14.54
N GLN A 34 -7.80 9.13 15.55
CA GLN A 34 -6.90 10.29 15.42
C GLN A 34 -5.44 9.89 15.40
N GLY A 35 -5.16 8.62 15.16
CA GLY A 35 -3.81 8.12 15.18
C GLY A 35 -2.94 8.60 14.04
N PRO A 36 -1.63 8.34 14.11
CA PRO A 36 -0.70 8.77 13.07
C PRO A 36 -0.84 7.94 11.81
N ILE A 37 -0.19 8.41 10.74
CA ILE A 37 -0.04 7.62 9.52
C ILE A 37 0.72 6.34 9.87
N ARG A 38 0.24 5.20 9.41
CA ARG A 38 0.92 3.94 9.62
C ARG A 38 1.23 3.32 8.26
N VAL A 39 2.42 2.72 8.14
CA VAL A 39 2.87 2.13 6.89
C VAL A 39 3.34 0.70 7.15
N GLY A 40 2.93 -0.20 6.28
CA GLY A 40 3.37 -1.58 6.32
C GLY A 40 3.92 -2.02 4.98
N PHE A 41 4.74 -3.06 5.01
CA PHE A 41 5.35 -3.63 3.81
C PHE A 41 5.07 -5.11 3.79
N THR A 42 4.68 -5.63 2.64
CA THR A 42 4.44 -7.06 2.53
C THR A 42 5.03 -7.59 1.23
N LEU A 43 5.52 -8.81 1.31
CA LEU A 43 6.14 -9.51 0.19
C LEU A 43 5.83 -11.01 0.34
N THR A 44 5.45 -11.64 -0.76
CA THR A 44 5.23 -13.07 -0.76
C THR A 44 6.49 -13.79 -1.19
N LYS A 45 6.56 -15.08 -0.88
CA LYS A 45 7.71 -15.91 -1.28
C LYS A 45 7.87 -15.97 -2.80
N LYS A 46 6.82 -15.68 -3.54
CA LYS A 46 6.87 -15.65 -5.00
C LYS A 46 7.81 -14.59 -5.54
N ASN A 47 8.13 -13.59 -4.73
CA ASN A 47 8.92 -12.44 -5.19
C ASN A 47 10.41 -12.64 -5.03
N GLY A 48 10.85 -13.86 -4.76
CA GLY A 48 12.26 -14.17 -4.77
C GLY A 48 12.73 -14.85 -3.49
N THR A 49 14.05 -14.99 -3.38
CA THR A 49 14.69 -15.58 -2.19
C THR A 49 14.54 -14.64 -1.01
N ALA A 50 14.87 -15.14 0.18
CA ALA A 50 14.83 -14.31 1.38
C ALA A 50 15.74 -13.08 1.24
N THR A 51 16.93 -13.26 0.66
CA THR A 51 17.84 -12.14 0.43
C THR A 51 17.25 -11.11 -0.52
N GLU A 52 16.65 -11.59 -1.60
CA GLU A 52 16.03 -10.70 -2.58
C GLU A 52 14.84 -9.94 -1.97
N ARG A 53 14.01 -10.63 -1.19
CA ARG A 53 12.87 -9.99 -0.54
C ARG A 53 13.32 -8.94 0.47
N ASN A 54 14.42 -9.20 1.18
CA ASN A 54 14.96 -8.21 2.10
C ASN A 54 15.45 -6.97 1.36
N ARG A 55 16.07 -7.15 0.19
CA ARG A 55 16.51 -6.03 -0.64
C ARG A 55 15.34 -5.20 -1.11
N ILE A 56 14.26 -5.86 -1.58
CA ILE A 56 13.05 -5.16 -2.01
C ILE A 56 12.50 -4.36 -0.84
N ARG A 57 12.40 -4.97 0.33
CA ARG A 57 11.85 -4.32 1.51
C ARG A 57 12.64 -3.06 1.88
N ARG A 58 13.97 -3.15 1.83
CA ARG A 58 14.81 -1.99 2.13
C ARG A 58 14.61 -0.87 1.11
N ARG A 59 14.50 -1.22 -0.16
CA ARG A 59 14.27 -0.21 -1.19
C ARG A 59 12.91 0.48 -1.00
N LEU A 60 11.88 -0.29 -0.67
CA LEU A 60 10.56 0.28 -0.42
C LEU A 60 10.55 1.19 0.79
N ARG A 61 11.27 0.82 1.85
CA ARG A 61 11.38 1.69 3.02
C ARG A 61 12.06 3.00 2.67
N GLU A 62 13.09 2.95 1.86
CA GLU A 62 13.80 4.14 1.45
C GLU A 62 12.91 5.05 0.61
N LEU A 63 12.07 4.46 -0.25
CA LEU A 63 11.10 5.23 -1.02
C LEU A 63 10.16 6.02 -0.10
N VAL A 64 9.65 5.35 0.92
CA VAL A 64 8.71 6.01 1.84
C VAL A 64 9.41 7.14 2.60
N LYS A 65 10.66 6.95 2.99
CA LYS A 65 11.42 8.00 3.66
C LYS A 65 11.60 9.23 2.78
N ARG A 66 11.71 9.04 1.48
CA ARG A 66 11.91 10.14 0.54
C ARG A 66 10.64 10.77 0.04
N LEU A 67 9.51 10.10 0.29
CA LEU A 67 8.24 10.65 -0.12
C LEU A 67 7.92 11.86 0.74
N ASP A 68 7.46 12.91 0.10
CA ASP A 68 7.03 14.10 0.81
C ASP A 68 5.88 13.74 1.76
N ALA A 69 6.03 14.09 3.02
CA ALA A 69 5.02 13.77 4.02
C ALA A 69 3.65 14.35 3.67
N ILE A 70 3.62 15.43 2.89
CA ILE A 70 2.37 16.04 2.46
C ILE A 70 1.57 15.12 1.55
N SER A 71 2.25 14.22 0.87
CA SER A 71 1.60 13.29 -0.04
C SER A 71 0.78 12.22 0.67
N MET A 72 1.01 12.01 1.95
CA MET A 72 0.29 11.01 2.74
C MET A 72 -0.76 11.69 3.61
N ARG A 73 -1.94 11.13 3.63
CA ARG A 73 -3.04 11.71 4.40
C ARG A 73 -3.00 11.28 5.84
N PRO A 74 -3.31 12.19 6.79
CA PRO A 74 -3.37 11.80 8.20
C PRO A 74 -4.48 10.77 8.42
N HIS A 75 -4.32 9.99 9.47
CA HIS A 75 -5.30 8.98 9.89
C HIS A 75 -5.53 7.89 8.86
N HIS A 76 -4.53 7.66 7.98
CA HIS A 76 -4.59 6.58 7.00
C HIS A 76 -3.55 5.53 7.29
N ASP A 77 -3.85 4.32 6.89
CA ASP A 77 -2.90 3.22 6.84
C ASP A 77 -2.55 2.97 5.38
N TYR A 78 -1.28 2.75 5.13
CA TYR A 78 -0.78 2.42 3.79
C TYR A 78 -0.01 1.12 3.85
N VAL A 79 -0.17 0.29 2.83
CA VAL A 79 0.61 -0.93 2.68
C VAL A 79 1.22 -0.95 1.29
N LEU A 80 2.53 -1.14 1.22
CA LEU A 80 3.23 -1.36 -0.03
C LEU A 80 3.43 -2.86 -0.19
N VAL A 81 2.81 -3.40 -1.24
CA VAL A 81 2.97 -4.82 -1.59
C VAL A 81 4.07 -4.89 -2.64
N GLY A 82 5.24 -5.35 -2.23
CA GLY A 82 6.40 -5.39 -3.11
C GLY A 82 6.30 -6.48 -4.16
N ARG A 83 6.87 -6.20 -5.32
CA ARG A 83 6.95 -7.13 -6.43
C ARG A 83 8.39 -7.29 -6.84
N ARG A 84 8.69 -8.39 -7.55
CA ARG A 84 10.06 -8.68 -7.94
C ARG A 84 10.70 -7.56 -8.76
N ASP A 85 9.94 -6.84 -9.55
CA ASP A 85 10.45 -5.75 -10.35
C ASP A 85 11.12 -4.66 -9.52
N ALA A 86 10.78 -4.58 -8.23
CA ALA A 86 11.41 -3.62 -7.33
C ALA A 86 12.89 -3.88 -7.09
N LEU A 87 13.39 -5.09 -7.43
CA LEU A 87 14.81 -5.40 -7.28
C LEU A 87 15.67 -4.57 -8.22
N THR A 88 15.19 -4.35 -9.45
CA THR A 88 16.02 -3.79 -10.52
C THR A 88 15.51 -2.49 -11.08
N ARG A 89 14.26 -2.12 -10.80
CA ARG A 89 13.72 -0.88 -11.33
C ARG A 89 14.47 0.32 -10.78
N ASP A 90 14.71 1.30 -11.65
CA ASP A 90 15.40 2.53 -11.26
C ASP A 90 14.73 3.18 -10.06
N PHE A 91 15.53 3.59 -9.08
CA PHE A 91 15.00 4.14 -7.84
C PHE A 91 14.19 5.43 -8.06
N ALA A 92 14.70 6.31 -8.90
CA ALA A 92 13.98 7.56 -9.20
C ALA A 92 12.65 7.28 -9.89
N ALA A 93 12.61 6.27 -10.77
CA ALA A 93 11.36 5.87 -11.41
C ALA A 93 10.37 5.33 -10.40
N MET A 94 10.84 4.52 -9.44
CA MET A 94 9.97 4.00 -8.39
C MET A 94 9.43 5.13 -7.51
N LEU A 95 10.25 6.14 -7.24
CA LEU A 95 9.80 7.26 -6.43
C LEU A 95 8.70 8.04 -7.14
N GLU A 96 8.82 8.23 -8.46
CA GLU A 96 7.76 8.85 -9.25
C GLU A 96 6.51 7.98 -9.26
N ASP A 97 6.68 6.66 -9.36
CA ASP A 97 5.55 5.74 -9.28
C ASP A 97 4.82 5.90 -7.95
N LEU A 98 5.57 6.04 -6.87
CA LEU A 98 4.96 6.19 -5.54
C LEU A 98 4.19 7.50 -5.43
N ARG A 99 4.74 8.58 -5.97
CA ARG A 99 4.03 9.86 -6.00
C ARG A 99 2.76 9.76 -6.82
N SER A 100 2.83 9.09 -7.97
CA SER A 100 1.63 8.86 -8.79
C SER A 100 0.59 8.02 -8.05
N ALA A 101 1.06 7.02 -7.31
CA ALA A 101 0.17 6.18 -6.52
C ALA A 101 -0.59 7.00 -5.49
N MET A 102 0.12 7.90 -4.79
CA MET A 102 -0.53 8.75 -3.80
C MET A 102 -1.58 9.65 -4.44
N ARG A 103 -1.27 10.22 -5.61
CA ARG A 103 -2.24 11.04 -6.32
C ARG A 103 -3.48 10.25 -6.74
N ARG A 104 -3.29 9.01 -7.22
CA ARG A 104 -4.42 8.17 -7.60
C ARG A 104 -5.28 7.80 -6.39
N LEU A 105 -4.65 7.49 -5.28
CA LEU A 105 -5.38 7.15 -4.07
C LEU A 105 -6.19 8.33 -3.55
N ASP A 106 -5.65 9.54 -3.68
CA ASP A 106 -6.35 10.73 -3.25
C ASP A 106 -7.58 11.01 -4.10
N ARG A 107 -7.57 10.60 -5.37
CA ARG A 107 -8.70 10.81 -6.27
C ARG A 107 -9.74 9.72 -6.21
N GLN A 108 -9.41 8.57 -5.64
CA GLN A 108 -10.38 7.48 -5.50
C GLN A 108 -11.38 7.84 -4.40
N PRO A 109 -12.66 7.61 -4.62
CA PRO A 109 -13.62 7.81 -3.54
C PRO A 109 -13.36 6.81 -2.43
N PRO A 110 -13.67 7.15 -1.19
CA PRO A 110 -13.54 6.18 -0.11
C PRO A 110 -14.33 4.94 -0.46
N LYS A 111 -13.73 3.77 -0.22
CA LYS A 111 -14.44 2.55 -0.48
C LYS A 111 -15.49 2.38 0.59
N LEU A 112 -16.73 2.47 0.20
CA LEU A 112 -17.80 2.29 1.13
C LEU A 112 -17.89 0.85 1.51
N ARG A 113 -18.25 0.70 2.70
CA ARG A 113 -18.44 -0.58 3.10
C ARG A 113 -19.53 -1.08 2.38
N ASP A 114 -19.39 -1.58 1.67
CA ASP A 114 -20.19 -1.90 0.87
C ASP A 114 -21.02 -2.62 1.38
N THR A 115 -21.29 -2.00 1.80
CA THR A 115 -22.01 -2.40 2.18
C THR A 115 -22.69 -3.24 1.37
N ARG A 116 -22.66 -3.35 0.84
CA ARG A 116 -22.83 -3.86 -0.08
C ARG A 116 -22.45 -4.82 -0.63
N ARG A 117 -22.86 -5.09 -0.53
CA ARG A 117 -22.40 -5.69 -1.11
C ARG A 117 -21.93 -6.45 -1.31
N ASN A 118 -22.27 -6.72 -1.23
CA ASN A 118 -21.62 -7.10 -1.49
C ASN A 118 -21.36 -7.92 -1.89
N PRO A 119 -21.76 -8.31 -1.76
CA PRO A 119 -21.30 -8.76 -2.02
C PRO A 119 -21.18 -9.52 -2.48
N ASN A 120 -21.80 -9.54 -2.38
CA ASN A 120 -21.43 -9.61 -2.71
C ASN A 120 -21.41 -9.81 -3.24
N ASP A 121 -22.25 -9.93 -3.06
CA ASP A 121 -22.14 -9.54 -3.33
C ASP A 121 -21.92 -9.89 -3.94
N GLU A 122 -22.36 -9.96 -4.08
CA GLU A 122 -21.96 -9.91 -4.35
C GLU A 122 -21.65 -10.28 -4.86
N THR A 123 -22.58 -10.66 -4.81
CA THR A 123 -22.14 -10.56 -5.04
C THR A 123 -21.96 -11.02 -5.50
N VAL A 124 -22.62 -11.23 -5.38
CA VAL A 124 -22.11 -11.04 -5.48
C VAL A 124 -21.78 -11.54 -5.85
N LYS A 125 -21.93 -11.58 -5.88
CA LYS A 125 -21.34 -11.52 -5.88
C LYS A 125 -20.72 -11.84 -6.16
N ARG A 126 -21.29 -12.17 -5.97
CA ARG A 126 -20.52 -12.00 -5.84
C ARG A 126 -20.16 -12.09 -5.90
#